data_cb619babb639d51e0973d1684cf07210
#
_entry.id   cb619babb639d51e0973d1684cf07210
#
_cell.length_a   1.000
_cell.length_b   1.000
_cell.length_c   1.000
_cell.angle_alpha   90.00
_cell.angle_beta   90.00
_cell.angle_gamma   90.00
#
_symmetry.space_group_name_H-M   'P 1'
#
loop_
_entity.id
_entity.type
_entity.pdbx_description
1 polymer ?
#
loop_
_entity_poly.entity_id
_entity_poly.type
_entity_poly.pdbx_seq_one_letter_code
_entity_poly.pdbx_strand_id
1 'polypeptide(L)'
;MTAAVQPLAITPIDDADVAEIVALWQTCGLTRPWNDPATDIAFARRGSNATVLIGRDDSAIVATVLAGHDGHRGWVYYLAVHPDHRHKGYGRIMMDAAERWLREAGIEKLQLMVRPDNKSVKNFYQSLGYSEQERIIYAKWLDGREPTP
;
A
#
# COMPACT_ATOMS: atom_id res chain seq x y z
N MET A 1 -16.28 -29.76 10.77
CA MET A 1 -16.66 -28.40 10.39
C MET A 1 -15.42 -27.50 10.43
N THR A 2 -15.00 -27.04 9.30
CA THR A 2 -13.97 -25.99 9.24
C THR A 2 -14.57 -24.69 9.71
N ALA A 3 -13.95 -24.06 10.72
CA ALA A 3 -14.34 -22.72 11.14
C ALA A 3 -14.26 -21.79 9.90
N ALA A 4 -15.29 -21.05 9.64
CA ALA A 4 -15.27 -20.04 8.59
C ALA A 4 -14.15 -19.05 8.93
N VAL A 5 -13.16 -18.91 8.03
CA VAL A 5 -12.18 -17.85 8.14
C VAL A 5 -12.95 -16.54 7.99
N GLN A 6 -12.96 -15.73 9.03
CA GLN A 6 -13.58 -14.42 8.93
C GLN A 6 -12.82 -13.61 7.88
N PRO A 7 -13.52 -13.04 6.88
CA PRO A 7 -12.85 -12.23 5.89
C PRO A 7 -12.26 -10.99 6.54
N LEU A 8 -11.09 -10.58 6.04
CA LEU A 8 -10.48 -9.31 6.42
C LEU A 8 -11.46 -8.18 6.10
N ALA A 9 -11.81 -7.39 7.09
CA ALA A 9 -12.68 -6.24 6.88
C ALA A 9 -11.88 -5.08 6.33
N ILE A 10 -12.24 -4.59 5.15
CA ILE A 10 -11.55 -3.47 4.51
C ILE A 10 -12.41 -2.21 4.69
N THR A 11 -11.80 -1.19 5.29
CA THR A 11 -12.46 0.08 5.56
C THR A 11 -11.54 1.24 5.17
N PRO A 12 -12.10 2.41 4.84
CA PRO A 12 -11.30 3.63 4.73
C PRO A 12 -10.67 4.00 6.08
N ILE A 13 -9.62 4.80 6.01
CA ILE A 13 -8.94 5.29 7.20
C ILE A 13 -9.77 6.32 7.95
N ASP A 14 -9.71 6.28 9.29
CA ASP A 14 -10.23 7.29 10.20
C ASP A 14 -9.06 7.94 10.95
N ASP A 15 -9.26 9.14 11.49
CA ASP A 15 -8.23 9.86 12.25
C ASP A 15 -7.69 9.03 13.42
N ALA A 16 -8.55 8.28 14.09
CA ALA A 16 -8.17 7.43 15.20
C ALA A 16 -7.23 6.27 14.79
N ASP A 17 -7.17 5.94 13.51
CA ASP A 17 -6.38 4.82 13.01
C ASP A 17 -4.91 5.17 12.74
N VAL A 18 -4.58 6.46 12.63
CA VAL A 18 -3.27 6.91 12.12
C VAL A 18 -2.11 6.36 12.93
N ALA A 19 -2.18 6.43 14.25
CA ALA A 19 -1.09 5.95 15.12
C ALA A 19 -0.86 4.45 14.97
N GLU A 20 -1.92 3.65 14.85
CA GLU A 20 -1.82 2.20 14.67
C GLU A 20 -1.25 1.85 13.31
N ILE A 21 -1.61 2.59 12.25
CA ILE A 21 -1.06 2.42 10.91
C ILE A 21 0.43 2.73 10.88
N VAL A 22 0.84 3.84 11.49
CA VAL A 22 2.27 4.21 11.57
C VAL A 22 3.06 3.12 12.29
N ALA A 23 2.54 2.59 13.39
CA ALA A 23 3.17 1.50 14.12
C ALA A 23 3.29 0.23 13.25
N LEU A 24 2.25 -0.10 12.49
CA LEU A 24 2.28 -1.22 11.55
C LEU A 24 3.36 -1.02 10.48
N TRP A 25 3.45 0.16 9.90
CA TRP A 25 4.46 0.46 8.88
C TRP A 25 5.88 0.36 9.43
N GLN A 26 6.09 0.82 10.66
CA GLN A 26 7.38 0.67 11.36
C GLN A 26 7.72 -0.81 11.58
N THR A 27 6.76 -1.58 12.06
CA THR A 27 6.92 -3.02 12.28
C THR A 27 7.26 -3.76 10.98
N CYS A 28 6.69 -3.34 9.86
CA CYS A 28 6.96 -3.93 8.54
C CYS A 28 8.24 -3.39 7.87
N GLY A 29 8.95 -2.45 8.49
CA GLY A 29 10.18 -1.88 7.94
C GLY A 29 9.95 -0.99 6.71
N LEU A 30 8.77 -0.37 6.61
CA LEU A 30 8.40 0.45 5.46
C LEU A 30 8.69 1.93 5.63
N THR A 31 9.13 2.35 6.82
CA THR A 31 9.46 3.76 7.08
C THR A 31 10.89 4.08 6.68
N ARG A 32 11.12 5.30 6.22
CA ARG A 32 12.43 5.80 5.80
C ARG A 32 12.68 7.17 6.43
N PRO A 33 13.96 7.52 6.73
CA PRO A 33 14.28 8.81 7.39
C PRO A 33 13.84 10.05 6.60
N TRP A 34 13.70 9.93 5.29
CA TRP A 34 13.31 11.05 4.42
C TRP A 34 11.81 11.19 4.23
N ASN A 35 11.00 10.30 4.80
CA ASN A 35 9.55 10.36 4.76
C ASN A 35 8.97 10.32 6.18
N ASP A 36 7.98 11.16 6.45
CA ASP A 36 7.21 11.10 7.67
C ASP A 36 5.89 10.37 7.39
N PRO A 37 5.65 9.19 7.98
CA PRO A 37 4.45 8.40 7.69
C PRO A 37 3.14 9.12 7.97
N ALA A 38 3.07 9.85 9.07
CA ALA A 38 1.86 10.59 9.43
C ALA A 38 1.57 11.70 8.42
N THR A 39 2.60 12.38 7.93
CA THR A 39 2.48 13.39 6.87
C THR A 39 2.04 12.77 5.55
N ASP A 40 2.58 11.60 5.21
CA ASP A 40 2.18 10.88 3.99
C ASP A 40 0.70 10.49 4.05
N ILE A 41 0.22 10.01 5.19
CA ILE A 41 -1.19 9.69 5.38
C ILE A 41 -2.06 10.93 5.24
N ALA A 42 -1.70 12.02 5.89
CA ALA A 42 -2.44 13.27 5.82
C ALA A 42 -2.51 13.80 4.38
N PHE A 43 -1.39 13.73 3.66
CA PHE A 43 -1.33 14.15 2.27
C PHE A 43 -2.24 13.30 1.36
N ALA A 44 -2.21 11.97 1.52
CA ALA A 44 -3.06 11.06 0.76
C ALA A 44 -4.56 11.32 0.98
N ARG A 45 -4.93 11.82 2.16
CA ARG A 45 -6.33 12.07 2.54
C ARG A 45 -6.85 13.45 2.11
N ARG A 46 -6.00 14.31 1.56
CA ARG A 46 -6.37 15.72 1.27
C ARG A 46 -7.35 15.88 0.12
N GLY A 47 -7.39 14.92 -0.80
CA GLY A 47 -8.23 15.01 -1.98
C GLY A 47 -8.94 13.69 -2.28
N SER A 48 -9.53 13.61 -3.46
CA SER A 48 -10.29 12.43 -3.91
C SER A 48 -9.48 11.45 -4.75
N ASN A 49 -8.21 11.76 -5.05
CA ASN A 49 -7.37 10.98 -5.96
C ASN A 49 -6.49 9.95 -5.26
N ALA A 50 -6.53 9.87 -3.95
CA ALA A 50 -5.79 8.89 -3.17
C ALA A 50 -6.57 8.50 -1.91
N THR A 51 -6.26 7.32 -1.39
CA THR A 51 -6.85 6.81 -0.15
C THR A 51 -5.90 5.83 0.52
N VAL A 52 -6.05 5.66 1.82
CA VAL A 52 -5.41 4.59 2.57
C VAL A 52 -6.50 3.61 2.97
N LEU A 53 -6.41 2.39 2.44
CA LEU A 53 -7.32 1.30 2.80
C LEU A 53 -6.70 0.47 3.90
N ILE A 54 -7.50 0.10 4.89
CA ILE A 54 -7.04 -0.70 6.02
C ILE A 54 -7.81 -2.00 6.11
N GLY A 55 -7.09 -3.06 6.46
CA GLY A 55 -7.64 -4.38 6.69
C GLY A 55 -7.64 -4.69 8.17
N ARG A 56 -8.82 -5.02 8.70
CA ARG A 56 -9.00 -5.37 10.11
C ARG A 56 -9.29 -6.84 10.26
N ASP A 57 -8.59 -7.46 11.19
CA ASP A 57 -8.91 -8.78 11.74
C ASP A 57 -9.47 -8.54 13.13
N ASP A 58 -10.76 -8.76 13.31
CA ASP A 58 -11.53 -8.25 14.44
C ASP A 58 -11.40 -6.71 14.51
N SER A 59 -10.86 -6.18 15.61
CA SER A 59 -10.67 -4.73 15.78
C SER A 59 -9.25 -4.27 15.44
N ALA A 60 -8.32 -5.19 15.20
CA ALA A 60 -6.92 -4.86 14.97
C ALA A 60 -6.65 -4.55 13.50
N ILE A 61 -5.89 -3.51 13.23
CA ILE A 61 -5.41 -3.19 11.89
C ILE A 61 -4.20 -4.08 11.60
N VAL A 62 -4.35 -5.01 10.66
CA VAL A 62 -3.31 -5.98 10.33
C VAL A 62 -2.76 -5.82 8.92
N ALA A 63 -3.40 -5.02 8.09
CA ALA A 63 -2.94 -4.78 6.72
C ALA A 63 -3.34 -3.38 6.24
N THR A 64 -2.57 -2.83 5.32
CA THR A 64 -2.84 -1.54 4.68
C THR A 64 -2.43 -1.54 3.23
N VAL A 65 -2.98 -0.61 2.46
CA VAL A 65 -2.45 -0.19 1.17
C VAL A 65 -2.85 1.27 0.91
N LEU A 66 -1.91 2.07 0.43
CA LEU A 66 -2.19 3.41 -0.07
C LEU A 66 -2.36 3.30 -1.58
N ALA A 67 -3.54 3.65 -2.08
CA ALA A 67 -3.83 3.67 -3.51
C ALA A 67 -4.09 5.10 -3.97
N GLY A 68 -3.62 5.44 -5.15
CA GLY A 68 -3.84 6.77 -5.71
C GLY A 68 -3.63 6.81 -7.20
N HIS A 69 -3.98 7.93 -7.83
CA HIS A 69 -3.76 8.14 -9.25
C HIS A 69 -3.39 9.59 -9.54
N ASP A 70 -2.72 9.77 -10.66
CA ASP A 70 -2.22 11.06 -11.13
C ASP A 70 -3.04 11.64 -12.30
N GLY A 71 -4.25 11.09 -12.52
CA GLY A 71 -5.09 11.44 -13.67
C GLY A 71 -4.74 10.65 -14.93
N HIS A 72 -3.81 9.71 -14.85
CA HIS A 72 -3.37 8.88 -15.96
C HIS A 72 -3.17 7.41 -15.56
N ARG A 73 -2.37 7.16 -14.53
CA ARG A 73 -2.05 5.82 -14.01
C ARG A 73 -2.36 5.74 -12.53
N GLY A 74 -2.63 4.53 -12.07
CA GLY A 74 -2.75 4.23 -10.65
C GLY A 74 -1.41 3.81 -10.07
N TRP A 75 -1.26 4.06 -8.76
CA TRP A 75 -0.08 3.70 -8.00
C TRP A 75 -0.49 3.17 -6.64
N VAL A 76 0.27 2.22 -6.12
CA VAL A 76 0.13 1.77 -4.74
C VAL A 76 1.46 1.93 -3.99
N TYR A 77 1.32 2.27 -2.71
CA TYR A 77 2.41 2.40 -1.74
C TYR A 77 1.96 1.79 -0.42
N TYR A 78 2.90 1.51 0.45
CA TYR A 78 2.62 1.07 1.82
C TYR A 78 1.68 -0.14 1.88
N LEU A 79 1.89 -1.11 0.98
CA LEU A 79 1.28 -2.42 1.14
C LEU A 79 1.97 -3.11 2.30
N ALA A 80 1.25 -3.28 3.39
CA ALA A 80 1.77 -3.86 4.62
C ALA A 80 0.84 -4.96 5.10
N VAL A 81 1.43 -6.05 5.58
CA VAL A 81 0.74 -7.10 6.33
C VAL A 81 1.56 -7.36 7.59
N HIS A 82 0.90 -7.27 8.74
CA HIS A 82 1.56 -7.53 10.02
C HIS A 82 2.26 -8.89 10.00
N PRO A 83 3.51 -9.00 10.49
CA PRO A 83 4.26 -10.26 10.45
C PRO A 83 3.53 -11.46 11.02
N ASP A 84 2.72 -11.29 12.07
CA ASP A 84 1.96 -12.36 12.70
C ASP A 84 0.74 -12.79 11.88
N HIS A 85 0.41 -12.08 10.81
CA HIS A 85 -0.75 -12.34 9.96
C HIS A 85 -0.37 -12.64 8.51
N ARG A 86 0.90 -12.94 8.25
CA ARG A 86 1.37 -13.34 6.92
C ARG A 86 0.93 -14.76 6.56
N HIS A 87 0.97 -15.08 5.28
CA HIS A 87 0.55 -16.37 4.71
C HIS A 87 -0.95 -16.68 4.88
N LYS A 88 -1.77 -15.65 5.12
CA LYS A 88 -3.24 -15.75 5.16
C LYS A 88 -3.92 -15.18 3.92
N GLY A 89 -3.14 -14.72 2.92
CA GLY A 89 -3.68 -14.11 1.71
C GLY A 89 -4.10 -12.65 1.86
N TYR A 90 -3.73 -11.98 2.94
CA TYR A 90 -4.14 -10.60 3.21
C TYR A 90 -3.54 -9.60 2.22
N GLY A 91 -2.29 -9.81 1.78
CA GLY A 91 -1.69 -8.97 0.75
C GLY A 91 -2.48 -8.98 -0.55
N ARG A 92 -2.92 -10.15 -0.99
CA ARG A 92 -3.78 -10.30 -2.17
C ARG A 92 -5.10 -9.55 -1.97
N ILE A 93 -5.73 -9.70 -0.81
CA ILE A 93 -7.00 -9.03 -0.51
C ILE A 93 -6.83 -7.50 -0.57
N MET A 94 -5.74 -6.98 -0.02
CA MET A 94 -5.47 -5.55 -0.06
C MET A 94 -5.22 -5.04 -1.48
N MET A 95 -4.48 -5.80 -2.29
CA MET A 95 -4.26 -5.44 -3.70
C MET A 95 -5.54 -5.49 -4.51
N ASP A 96 -6.40 -6.49 -4.29
CA ASP A 96 -7.72 -6.56 -4.94
C ASP A 96 -8.56 -5.33 -4.59
N ALA A 97 -8.52 -4.89 -3.34
CA ALA A 97 -9.23 -3.70 -2.90
C ALA A 97 -8.69 -2.42 -3.57
N ALA A 98 -7.37 -2.30 -3.67
CA ALA A 98 -6.73 -1.18 -4.36
C ALA A 98 -7.09 -1.15 -5.84
N GLU A 99 -7.07 -2.30 -6.52
CA GLU A 99 -7.47 -2.42 -7.92
C GLU A 99 -8.92 -2.02 -8.12
N ARG A 100 -9.81 -2.46 -7.24
CA ARG A 100 -11.23 -2.10 -7.30
C ARG A 100 -11.42 -0.59 -7.14
N TRP A 101 -10.75 0.01 -6.17
CA TRP A 101 -10.82 1.45 -5.93
C TRP A 101 -10.35 2.25 -7.16
N LEU A 102 -9.28 1.81 -7.79
CA LEU A 102 -8.75 2.45 -9.00
C LEU A 102 -9.67 2.23 -10.22
N ARG A 103 -10.24 1.05 -10.39
CA ARG A 103 -11.23 0.80 -11.46
C ARG A 103 -12.45 1.71 -11.32
N GLU A 104 -12.94 1.89 -10.11
CA GLU A 104 -14.07 2.79 -9.84
C GLU A 104 -13.73 4.25 -10.17
N ALA A 105 -12.46 4.64 -10.07
CA ALA A 105 -11.97 5.95 -10.50
C ALA A 105 -11.74 6.06 -12.01
N GLY A 106 -11.91 4.97 -12.78
CA GLY A 106 -11.69 4.96 -14.22
C GLY A 106 -10.26 4.71 -14.64
N ILE A 107 -9.39 4.25 -13.74
CA ILE A 107 -7.97 4.02 -14.02
C ILE A 107 -7.80 2.66 -14.71
N GLU A 108 -7.08 2.64 -15.82
CA GLU A 108 -6.89 1.46 -16.66
C GLU A 108 -5.64 0.64 -16.29
N LYS A 109 -4.65 1.26 -15.66
CA LYS A 109 -3.37 0.60 -15.35
C LYS A 109 -2.86 1.01 -13.99
N LEU A 110 -2.56 0.01 -13.17
CA LEU A 110 -1.93 0.19 -11.87
C LEU A 110 -0.44 -0.14 -11.99
N GLN A 111 0.40 0.75 -11.49
CA GLN A 111 1.85 0.58 -11.43
C GLN A 111 2.32 0.63 -9.98
N LEU A 112 3.44 0.00 -9.71
CA LEU A 112 4.09 0.06 -8.41
C LEU A 112 5.59 -0.09 -8.59
N MET A 113 6.33 0.25 -7.54
CA MET A 113 7.79 0.19 -7.55
C MET A 113 8.25 -0.85 -6.55
N VAL A 114 9.19 -1.69 -6.99
CA VAL A 114 9.84 -2.70 -6.16
C VAL A 114 11.34 -2.50 -6.27
N ARG A 115 12.04 -2.55 -5.13
CA ARG A 115 13.51 -2.51 -5.16
C ARG A 115 14.05 -3.71 -5.92
N PRO A 116 15.04 -3.53 -6.81
CA PRO A 116 15.49 -4.60 -7.71
C PRO A 116 15.97 -5.87 -7.01
N ASP A 117 16.50 -5.75 -5.80
CA ASP A 117 17.03 -6.86 -4.99
C ASP A 117 15.98 -7.55 -4.11
N ASN A 118 14.74 -7.05 -4.07
CA ASN A 118 13.69 -7.63 -3.25
C ASN A 118 12.94 -8.74 -4.01
N LYS A 119 13.54 -9.93 -4.04
CA LYS A 119 13.02 -11.07 -4.81
C LYS A 119 11.68 -11.58 -4.30
N SER A 120 11.48 -11.62 -2.98
CA SER A 120 10.24 -12.13 -2.40
C SER A 120 9.04 -11.25 -2.76
N VAL A 121 9.23 -9.94 -2.77
CA VAL A 121 8.19 -8.99 -3.17
C VAL A 121 7.93 -9.05 -4.67
N LYS A 122 8.96 -9.20 -5.49
CA LYS A 122 8.80 -9.43 -6.94
C LYS A 122 7.94 -10.68 -7.21
N ASN A 123 8.27 -11.78 -6.54
CA ASN A 123 7.51 -13.03 -6.69
C ASN A 123 6.05 -12.87 -6.27
N PHE A 124 5.81 -12.14 -5.18
CA PHE A 124 4.46 -11.84 -4.72
C PHE A 124 3.64 -11.13 -5.80
N TYR A 125 4.15 -10.03 -6.37
CA TYR A 125 3.42 -9.31 -7.40
C TYR A 125 3.25 -10.11 -8.68
N GLN A 126 4.26 -10.88 -9.08
CA GLN A 126 4.14 -11.78 -10.23
C GLN A 126 3.03 -12.80 -10.02
N SER A 127 2.89 -13.34 -8.81
CA SER A 127 1.81 -14.29 -8.48
C SER A 127 0.42 -13.66 -8.59
N LEU A 128 0.31 -12.33 -8.48
CA LEU A 128 -0.92 -11.58 -8.64
C LEU A 128 -1.20 -11.15 -10.10
N GLY A 129 -0.32 -11.50 -11.03
CA GLY A 129 -0.49 -11.14 -12.43
C GLY A 129 0.22 -9.85 -12.86
N TYR A 130 1.03 -9.25 -11.99
CA TYR A 130 1.82 -8.07 -12.35
C TYR A 130 3.08 -8.51 -13.09
N SER A 131 3.47 -7.73 -14.08
CA SER A 131 4.68 -7.97 -14.87
C SER A 131 5.66 -6.82 -14.76
N GLU A 132 6.95 -7.14 -14.75
CA GLU A 132 8.00 -6.15 -14.74
C GLU A 132 7.99 -5.37 -16.05
N GLN A 133 8.06 -4.05 -15.96
CA GLN A 133 8.10 -3.14 -17.11
C GLN A 133 9.50 -2.56 -17.27
N GLU A 134 9.99 -2.48 -18.50
CA GLU A 134 11.28 -1.84 -18.81
C GLU A 134 11.15 -0.32 -18.72
N ARG A 135 11.27 0.20 -17.50
CA ARG A 135 11.24 1.65 -17.23
C ARG A 135 12.28 1.97 -16.18
N ILE A 136 12.88 3.13 -16.30
CA ILE A 136 13.81 3.68 -15.30
C ILE A 136 13.12 4.88 -14.67
N ILE A 137 13.23 4.99 -13.35
CA ILE A 137 12.63 6.09 -12.60
C ILE A 137 13.66 7.19 -12.45
N TYR A 138 13.30 8.41 -12.84
CA TYR A 138 14.05 9.63 -12.55
C TYR A 138 13.30 10.41 -11.49
N ALA A 139 13.99 10.84 -10.45
CA ALA A 139 13.39 11.55 -9.33
C ALA A 139 14.23 12.75 -8.94
N LYS A 140 13.56 13.77 -8.41
CA LYS A 140 14.19 14.99 -7.91
C LYS A 140 13.36 15.51 -6.74
N TRP A 141 14.02 15.83 -5.64
CA TRP A 141 13.36 16.52 -4.54
C TRP A 141 13.09 17.98 -4.92
N LEU A 142 11.84 18.41 -4.85
CA LEU A 142 11.46 19.74 -5.27
C LEU A 142 11.78 20.82 -4.23
N ASP A 143 12.14 20.40 -3.02
CA ASP A 143 12.59 21.30 -1.94
C ASP A 143 14.10 21.58 -1.99
N GLY A 144 14.82 21.05 -2.97
CA GLY A 144 16.24 21.30 -3.18
C GLY A 144 17.19 20.43 -2.37
N ARG A 145 16.67 19.49 -1.57
CA ARG A 145 17.54 18.56 -0.84
C ARG A 145 18.23 17.58 -1.80
N GLU A 146 19.31 16.97 -1.33
CA GLU A 146 20.10 16.01 -2.11
C GLU A 146 19.31 14.73 -2.43
N PRO A 147 19.66 14.05 -3.53
CA PRO A 147 19.03 12.75 -3.86
C PRO A 147 19.17 11.74 -2.72
N THR A 148 18.11 10.93 -2.52
CA THR A 148 18.09 9.82 -1.57
C THR A 148 18.02 8.48 -2.31
N PRO A 149 18.53 7.40 -1.68
CA PRO A 149 18.49 6.08 -2.31
C PRO A 149 17.06 5.55 -2.50
#